data_2bebde48caa33537b14b87b8ff25476e
#
_entry.id   2bebde48caa33537b14b87b8ff25476e
#
_cell.length_a   1.000
_cell.length_b   1.000
_cell.length_c   1.000
_cell.angle_alpha   90.00
_cell.angle_beta   90.00
_cell.angle_gamma   90.00
#
_symmetry.space_group_name_H-M   'P 1'
#
loop_
_entity.id
_entity.type
_entity.pdbx_description
1 polymer ?
#
loop_
_entity_poly.entity_id
_entity_poly.type
_entity_poly.pdbx_seq_one_letter_code
_entity_poly.pdbx_strand_id
1 'polypeptide(L)'
;MKKIKYTLLVLLIGAMQSCGYLDLSPVDSYGISNYWSTKDQAERFVRGLHYRVRERQEVLFKMGELRGGTFYGSNSSLFNQTISDVPAVTNNLTEANYVINNWGNFYMDIMQINHAIQSVPGSSALNETEKNYYMGVLHGLRSFYYFHLFRTYGGVPLIETARVMDGSFTPSDLNQPRAKEEEVYDFLVKDIKASEDYFADDAFTINSTDKSSYWS
;
A
#
# COMPACT_ATOMS: atom_id res chain seq x y z
N MET A 1 36.29 -46.14 28.11
CA MET A 1 35.52 -44.93 28.55
C MET A 1 35.98 -43.62 27.90
N LYS A 2 37.26 -43.33 27.72
CA LYS A 2 37.71 -42.07 27.05
C LYS A 2 37.28 -41.98 25.59
N LYS A 3 37.33 -43.05 24.80
CA LYS A 3 36.96 -43.06 23.38
C LYS A 3 35.45 -42.77 23.17
N ILE A 4 34.58 -43.26 24.05
CA ILE A 4 33.13 -43.02 23.98
C ILE A 4 32.79 -41.54 24.21
N LYS A 5 33.53 -40.86 25.09
CA LYS A 5 33.34 -39.43 25.35
C LYS A 5 33.69 -38.56 24.14
N TYR A 6 34.74 -38.91 23.40
CA TYR A 6 35.10 -38.18 22.17
C TYR A 6 34.15 -38.44 21.04
N THR A 7 33.58 -39.64 20.89
CA THR A 7 32.58 -39.95 19.89
C THR A 7 31.27 -39.19 20.18
N LEU A 8 30.86 -39.09 21.44
CA LEU A 8 29.70 -38.31 21.84
C LEU A 8 29.88 -36.80 21.60
N LEU A 9 31.09 -36.28 21.85
CA LEU A 9 31.44 -34.88 21.63
C LEU A 9 31.39 -34.51 20.14
N VAL A 10 31.89 -35.38 19.25
CA VAL A 10 31.85 -35.18 17.79
C VAL A 10 30.42 -35.24 17.27
N LEU A 11 29.58 -36.14 17.79
CA LEU A 11 28.14 -36.19 17.44
C LEU A 11 27.39 -34.93 17.89
N LEU A 12 27.74 -34.38 19.07
CA LEU A 12 27.13 -33.17 19.59
C LEU A 12 27.49 -31.93 18.75
N ILE A 13 28.76 -31.84 18.29
CA ILE A 13 29.22 -30.74 17.40
C ILE A 13 28.59 -30.84 16.02
N GLY A 14 28.37 -32.05 15.49
CA GLY A 14 27.66 -32.29 14.22
C GLY A 14 26.19 -31.90 14.26
N ALA A 15 25.53 -32.04 15.42
CA ALA A 15 24.11 -31.64 15.58
C ALA A 15 23.92 -30.11 15.64
N MET A 16 24.94 -29.33 15.99
CA MET A 16 24.87 -27.87 16.06
C MET A 16 24.94 -27.18 14.68
N GLN A 17 25.31 -27.88 13.63
CA GLN A 17 25.35 -27.32 12.25
C GLN A 17 24.00 -27.38 11.52
N SER A 18 22.94 -27.96 12.14
CA SER A 18 21.64 -28.16 11.50
C SER A 18 20.73 -26.94 11.51
N CYS A 19 21.09 -25.85 12.18
CA CYS A 19 20.21 -24.67 12.27
C CYS A 19 20.11 -23.85 10.98
N GLY A 20 21.04 -23.97 10.04
CA GLY A 20 21.01 -23.23 8.78
C GLY A 20 20.04 -23.81 7.71
N TYR A 21 19.51 -25.03 7.93
CA TYR A 21 18.64 -25.69 6.95
C TYR A 21 17.13 -25.38 7.15
N LEU A 22 16.79 -24.63 8.19
CA LEU A 22 15.40 -24.29 8.54
C LEU A 22 14.96 -22.90 8.07
N ASP A 23 15.84 -22.12 7.45
CA ASP A 23 15.49 -20.87 6.77
C ASP A 23 14.95 -21.16 5.35
N LEU A 24 14.00 -22.06 5.27
CA LEU A 24 13.19 -22.21 4.07
C LEU A 24 12.15 -21.09 4.08
N SER A 25 12.37 -20.07 3.27
CA SER A 25 11.28 -19.14 2.91
C SER A 25 10.08 -19.98 2.46
N PRO A 26 8.90 -19.81 3.02
CA PRO A 26 7.71 -20.58 2.63
C PRO A 26 7.52 -20.45 1.13
N VAL A 27 7.56 -21.55 0.40
CA VAL A 27 7.38 -21.58 -1.06
C VAL A 27 5.95 -21.20 -1.43
N ASP A 28 5.01 -21.40 -0.50
CA ASP A 28 3.58 -21.18 -0.69
C ASP A 28 3.07 -19.82 -0.15
N SER A 29 3.89 -19.04 0.50
CA SER A 29 3.55 -17.67 0.90
C SER A 29 4.44 -16.68 0.18
N TYR A 30 3.83 -15.75 -0.54
CA TYR A 30 4.55 -14.63 -1.12
C TYR A 30 5.10 -13.76 0.01
N GLY A 31 6.37 -13.98 0.38
CA GLY A 31 7.10 -13.06 1.24
C GLY A 31 7.27 -11.71 0.52
N ILE A 32 7.38 -10.62 1.26
CA ILE A 32 7.55 -9.26 0.73
C ILE A 32 8.70 -9.19 -0.30
N SER A 33 9.75 -10.00 -0.13
CA SER A 33 10.91 -10.06 -1.03
C SER A 33 10.65 -10.76 -2.37
N ASN A 34 9.56 -11.55 -2.52
CA ASN A 34 9.36 -12.41 -3.68
C ASN A 34 8.43 -11.83 -4.74
N TYR A 35 7.67 -10.75 -4.44
CA TYR A 35 6.71 -10.17 -5.39
C TYR A 35 7.33 -9.59 -6.66
N TRP A 36 8.62 -9.34 -6.66
CA TRP A 36 9.32 -8.69 -7.76
C TRP A 36 10.24 -9.64 -8.53
N SER A 37 10.10 -10.95 -8.30
CA SER A 37 10.93 -12.01 -8.90
C SER A 37 10.42 -12.47 -10.27
N THR A 38 9.15 -12.22 -10.59
CA THR A 38 8.56 -12.50 -11.90
C THR A 38 7.62 -11.37 -12.30
N LYS A 39 7.42 -11.18 -13.62
CA LYS A 39 6.47 -10.20 -14.16
C LYS A 39 5.04 -10.43 -13.67
N ASP A 40 4.59 -11.68 -13.64
CA ASP A 40 3.25 -12.05 -13.16
C ASP A 40 3.04 -11.68 -11.69
N GLN A 41 4.06 -11.85 -10.85
CA GLN A 41 3.99 -11.44 -9.45
C GLN A 41 3.90 -9.92 -9.30
N ALA A 42 4.71 -9.17 -10.04
CA ALA A 42 4.67 -7.71 -10.06
C ALA A 42 3.29 -7.20 -10.51
N GLU A 43 2.75 -7.77 -11.59
CA GLU A 43 1.42 -7.43 -12.09
C GLU A 43 0.32 -7.72 -11.07
N ARG A 44 0.34 -8.91 -10.45
CA ARG A 44 -0.62 -9.28 -9.40
C ARG A 44 -0.55 -8.35 -8.20
N PHE A 45 0.65 -7.92 -7.81
CA PHE A 45 0.82 -6.98 -6.71
C PHE A 45 0.17 -5.63 -7.04
N VAL A 46 0.47 -5.05 -8.20
CA VAL A 46 -0.10 -3.76 -8.62
C VAL A 46 -1.61 -3.87 -8.82
N ARG A 47 -2.10 -4.98 -9.39
CA ARG A 47 -3.54 -5.25 -9.48
C ARG A 47 -4.19 -5.32 -8.08
N GLY A 48 -3.51 -5.89 -7.10
CA GLY A 48 -3.93 -5.88 -5.70
C GLY A 48 -4.07 -4.47 -5.13
N LEU A 49 -3.18 -3.53 -5.49
CA LEU A 49 -3.31 -2.12 -5.08
C LEU A 49 -4.54 -1.45 -5.69
N HIS A 50 -4.85 -1.69 -6.96
CA HIS A 50 -6.10 -1.22 -7.58
C HIS A 50 -7.34 -1.80 -6.90
N TYR A 51 -7.29 -3.09 -6.53
CA TYR A 51 -8.37 -3.70 -5.75
C TYR A 51 -8.56 -2.97 -4.40
N ARG A 52 -7.47 -2.57 -3.73
CA ARG A 52 -7.55 -1.77 -2.49
C ARG A 52 -8.25 -0.43 -2.71
N VAL A 53 -7.99 0.26 -3.80
CA VAL A 53 -8.73 1.49 -4.14
C VAL A 53 -10.24 1.21 -4.22
N ARG A 54 -10.64 0.11 -4.85
CA ARG A 54 -12.06 -0.30 -4.92
C ARG A 54 -12.64 -0.59 -3.54
N GLU A 55 -11.90 -1.23 -2.66
CA GLU A 55 -12.29 -1.46 -1.26
C GLU A 55 -12.53 -0.17 -0.47
N ARG A 56 -11.89 0.94 -0.87
CA ARG A 56 -12.05 2.25 -0.23
C ARG A 56 -13.22 3.06 -0.80
N GLN A 57 -13.89 2.61 -1.86
CA GLN A 57 -14.93 3.40 -2.55
C GLN A 57 -16.06 3.82 -1.62
N GLU A 58 -16.49 2.96 -0.71
CA GLU A 58 -17.54 3.29 0.25
C GLU A 58 -17.14 4.46 1.16
N VAL A 59 -15.93 4.42 1.71
CA VAL A 59 -15.40 5.47 2.58
C VAL A 59 -15.22 6.76 1.79
N LEU A 60 -14.65 6.68 0.59
CA LEU A 60 -14.45 7.83 -0.29
C LEU A 60 -15.77 8.48 -0.69
N PHE A 61 -16.78 7.68 -0.99
CA PHE A 61 -18.13 8.16 -1.29
C PHE A 61 -18.77 8.87 -0.10
N LYS A 62 -18.67 8.28 1.09
CA LYS A 62 -19.16 8.89 2.34
C LYS A 62 -18.49 10.22 2.66
N MET A 63 -17.16 10.29 2.47
CA MET A 63 -16.37 11.49 2.74
C MET A 63 -16.53 12.59 1.68
N GLY A 64 -16.88 12.23 0.46
CA GLY A 64 -17.06 13.15 -0.66
C GLY A 64 -18.52 13.45 -0.95
N GLU A 65 -19.15 12.56 -1.68
CA GLU A 65 -20.45 12.77 -2.30
C GLU A 65 -21.59 12.92 -1.28
N LEU A 66 -21.62 12.08 -0.25
CA LEU A 66 -22.64 12.20 0.79
C LEU A 66 -22.46 13.48 1.61
N ARG A 67 -21.24 13.81 1.99
CA ARG A 67 -20.93 15.03 2.74
C ARG A 67 -21.16 16.29 1.90
N GLY A 68 -20.96 16.21 0.59
CA GLY A 68 -21.19 17.30 -0.36
C GLY A 68 -22.66 17.57 -0.64
N GLY A 69 -23.58 16.73 -0.12
CA GLY A 69 -25.03 16.89 -0.34
C GLY A 69 -25.49 16.52 -1.75
N THR A 70 -24.65 15.87 -2.56
CA THR A 70 -25.00 15.44 -3.92
C THR A 70 -26.09 14.37 -3.91
N PHE A 71 -26.13 13.55 -2.85
CA PHE A 71 -27.12 12.51 -2.66
C PHE A 71 -27.96 12.78 -1.42
N TYR A 72 -29.27 12.83 -1.59
CA TYR A 72 -30.23 12.95 -0.52
C TYR A 72 -31.27 11.82 -0.61
N GLY A 73 -31.57 11.22 0.52
CA GLY A 73 -32.61 10.20 0.60
C GLY A 73 -32.72 9.60 2.01
N SER A 74 -33.94 9.30 2.41
CA SER A 74 -34.25 8.76 3.72
C SER A 74 -33.93 7.27 3.86
N ASN A 75 -33.92 6.52 2.75
CA ASN A 75 -33.69 5.08 2.75
C ASN A 75 -32.72 4.70 1.63
N SER A 76 -31.53 4.30 1.98
CA SER A 76 -30.59 3.69 1.04
C SER A 76 -30.17 2.33 1.53
N SER A 77 -30.43 1.31 0.73
CA SER A 77 -29.89 -0.03 0.91
C SER A 77 -28.40 -0.11 0.53
N LEU A 78 -27.82 0.95 -0.03
CA LEU A 78 -26.44 0.96 -0.50
C LEU A 78 -25.43 0.68 0.61
N PHE A 79 -25.72 1.04 1.86
CA PHE A 79 -24.78 0.90 2.98
C PHE A 79 -25.39 0.21 4.20
N ASN A 80 -26.53 -0.43 4.06
CA ASN A 80 -27.29 -0.97 5.21
C ASN A 80 -27.63 0.09 6.29
N GLN A 81 -27.64 1.35 5.93
CA GLN A 81 -27.91 2.49 6.82
C GLN A 81 -28.82 3.49 6.11
N THR A 82 -29.63 4.17 6.87
CA THR A 82 -30.35 5.35 6.37
C THR A 82 -29.31 6.45 6.09
N ILE A 83 -29.33 7.07 4.90
CA ILE A 83 -28.34 8.10 4.54
C ILE A 83 -28.36 9.25 5.54
N SER A 84 -29.55 9.62 6.07
CA SER A 84 -29.69 10.65 7.10
C SER A 84 -28.98 10.35 8.41
N ASP A 85 -28.67 9.08 8.69
CA ASP A 85 -28.01 8.66 9.93
C ASP A 85 -26.48 8.58 9.76
N VAL A 86 -25.97 8.81 8.55
CA VAL A 86 -24.53 8.83 8.30
C VAL A 86 -23.94 10.09 8.95
N PRO A 87 -22.99 9.95 9.88
CA PRO A 87 -22.39 11.09 10.60
C PRO A 87 -21.81 12.17 9.68
N ALA A 88 -21.36 11.82 8.48
CA ALA A 88 -20.86 12.75 7.49
C ALA A 88 -21.97 13.68 6.95
N VAL A 89 -23.19 13.17 6.79
CA VAL A 89 -24.35 13.94 6.32
C VAL A 89 -24.91 14.82 7.44
N THR A 90 -25.01 14.26 8.64
CA THR A 90 -25.53 15.00 9.81
C THR A 90 -24.51 15.96 10.41
N ASN A 91 -23.31 16.03 9.86
CA ASN A 91 -22.18 16.80 10.38
C ASN A 91 -21.83 16.49 11.87
N ASN A 92 -22.12 15.27 12.28
CA ASN A 92 -21.83 14.77 13.63
C ASN A 92 -20.56 13.88 13.62
N LEU A 93 -19.46 14.42 13.10
CA LEU A 93 -18.18 13.73 13.05
C LEU A 93 -17.49 13.85 14.41
N THR A 94 -17.28 12.71 15.06
CA THR A 94 -16.57 12.61 16.34
C THR A 94 -15.46 11.56 16.22
N GLU A 95 -14.56 11.51 17.18
CA GLU A 95 -13.52 10.46 17.25
C GLU A 95 -14.11 9.03 17.29
N ALA A 96 -15.34 8.89 17.79
CA ALA A 96 -16.05 7.62 17.85
C ALA A 96 -16.64 7.18 16.50
N ASN A 97 -16.69 8.05 15.49
CA ASN A 97 -17.22 7.73 14.17
C ASN A 97 -16.18 7.01 13.32
N TYR A 98 -15.87 5.80 13.72
CA TYR A 98 -14.83 4.91 13.25
C TYR A 98 -14.72 4.78 11.71
N VAL A 99 -15.83 4.81 10.99
CA VAL A 99 -15.84 4.57 9.52
C VAL A 99 -15.18 5.71 8.74
N ILE A 100 -15.19 6.93 9.30
CA ILE A 100 -14.67 8.14 8.65
C ILE A 100 -13.36 8.61 9.28
N ASN A 101 -13.14 8.29 10.56
CA ASN A 101 -11.97 8.74 11.31
C ASN A 101 -10.77 7.82 11.21
N ASN A 102 -10.92 6.64 10.63
CA ASN A 102 -9.82 5.69 10.55
C ASN A 102 -9.00 5.88 9.25
N TRP A 103 -8.00 6.74 9.31
CA TRP A 103 -7.01 6.87 8.24
C TRP A 103 -5.99 5.70 8.18
N GLY A 104 -6.00 4.81 9.17
CA GLY A 104 -5.07 3.68 9.24
C GLY A 104 -5.11 2.80 7.99
N ASN A 105 -6.29 2.58 7.42
CA ASN A 105 -6.43 1.81 6.19
C ASN A 105 -5.74 2.48 4.99
N PHE A 106 -5.79 3.80 4.89
CA PHE A 106 -5.09 4.54 3.84
C PHE A 106 -3.57 4.39 3.99
N TYR A 107 -3.06 4.48 5.23
CA TYR A 107 -1.64 4.31 5.50
C TYR A 107 -1.16 2.88 5.28
N MET A 108 -1.98 1.86 5.55
CA MET A 108 -1.64 0.48 5.16
C MET A 108 -1.46 0.34 3.65
N ASP A 109 -2.32 0.95 2.86
CA ASP A 109 -2.22 0.93 1.41
C ASP A 109 -1.01 1.76 0.92
N ILE A 110 -0.75 2.94 1.51
CA ILE A 110 0.43 3.77 1.24
C ILE A 110 1.73 3.01 1.54
N MET A 111 1.80 2.26 2.65
CA MET A 111 3.00 1.47 2.96
C MET A 111 3.28 0.38 1.93
N GLN A 112 2.24 -0.28 1.40
CA GLN A 112 2.41 -1.25 0.33
C GLN A 112 2.88 -0.58 -0.97
N ILE A 113 2.37 0.61 -1.28
CA ILE A 113 2.81 1.40 -2.42
C ILE A 113 4.28 1.82 -2.23
N ASN A 114 4.67 2.30 -1.05
CA ASN A 114 6.05 2.65 -0.75
C ASN A 114 7.00 1.47 -0.91
N HIS A 115 6.58 0.28 -0.44
CA HIS A 115 7.35 -0.94 -0.64
C HIS A 115 7.56 -1.24 -2.13
N ALA A 116 6.51 -1.11 -2.93
CA ALA A 116 6.59 -1.31 -4.37
C ALA A 116 7.52 -0.29 -5.05
N ILE A 117 7.42 1.00 -4.69
CA ILE A 117 8.29 2.07 -5.20
C ILE A 117 9.77 1.77 -4.90
N GLN A 118 10.08 1.21 -3.73
CA GLN A 118 11.44 0.83 -3.37
C GLN A 118 11.93 -0.44 -4.09
N SER A 119 11.02 -1.35 -4.43
CA SER A 119 11.37 -2.67 -4.95
C SER A 119 11.42 -2.74 -6.48
N VAL A 120 10.55 -2.03 -7.18
CA VAL A 120 10.44 -2.04 -8.65
C VAL A 120 11.76 -1.74 -9.35
N PRO A 121 12.53 -0.70 -8.96
CA PRO A 121 13.80 -0.39 -9.65
C PRO A 121 14.83 -1.52 -9.60
N GLY A 122 14.85 -2.30 -8.52
CA GLY A 122 15.76 -3.43 -8.32
C GLY A 122 15.32 -4.75 -8.94
N SER A 123 14.11 -4.81 -9.51
CA SER A 123 13.60 -6.06 -10.12
C SER A 123 14.39 -6.43 -11.37
N SER A 124 14.89 -7.66 -11.42
CA SER A 124 15.51 -8.25 -12.60
C SER A 124 14.49 -8.88 -13.56
N ALA A 125 13.25 -9.02 -13.13
CA ALA A 125 12.16 -9.61 -13.90
C ALA A 125 11.45 -8.60 -14.83
N LEU A 126 11.65 -7.30 -14.60
CA LEU A 126 11.02 -6.23 -15.34
C LEU A 126 12.05 -5.51 -16.23
N ASN A 127 11.67 -5.22 -17.47
CA ASN A 127 12.42 -4.31 -18.31
C ASN A 127 12.15 -2.84 -17.91
N GLU A 128 12.94 -1.88 -18.46
CA GLU A 128 12.84 -0.47 -18.07
C GLU A 128 11.47 0.14 -18.40
N THR A 129 10.85 -0.23 -19.50
CA THR A 129 9.50 0.22 -19.87
C THR A 129 8.47 -0.25 -18.84
N GLU A 130 8.55 -1.50 -18.43
CA GLU A 130 7.66 -2.06 -17.40
C GLU A 130 7.89 -1.41 -16.03
N LYS A 131 9.16 -1.15 -15.67
CA LYS A 131 9.48 -0.42 -14.44
C LYS A 131 8.88 0.98 -14.47
N ASN A 132 9.06 1.72 -15.54
CA ASN A 132 8.51 3.06 -15.71
C ASN A 132 6.97 3.03 -15.59
N TYR A 133 6.32 2.07 -16.26
CA TYR A 133 4.87 1.90 -16.13
C TYR A 133 4.45 1.69 -14.67
N TYR A 134 5.05 0.74 -13.97
CA TYR A 134 4.70 0.48 -12.58
C TYR A 134 5.03 1.65 -11.66
N MET A 135 6.15 2.32 -11.86
CA MET A 135 6.50 3.52 -11.09
C MET A 135 5.49 4.65 -11.30
N GLY A 136 5.06 4.88 -12.54
CA GLY A 136 3.99 5.84 -12.84
C GLY A 136 2.70 5.53 -12.12
N VAL A 137 2.23 4.27 -12.17
CA VAL A 137 1.03 3.80 -11.44
C VAL A 137 1.20 4.00 -9.94
N LEU A 138 2.34 3.63 -9.38
CA LEU A 138 2.58 3.67 -7.93
C LEU A 138 2.62 5.10 -7.38
N HIS A 139 3.30 6.02 -8.05
CA HIS A 139 3.30 7.44 -7.68
C HIS A 139 1.91 8.05 -7.81
N GLY A 140 1.18 7.73 -8.87
CA GLY A 140 -0.22 8.17 -9.05
C GLY A 140 -1.14 7.66 -7.95
N LEU A 141 -1.03 6.37 -7.57
CA LEU A 141 -1.82 5.80 -6.48
C LEU A 141 -1.46 6.43 -5.12
N ARG A 142 -0.17 6.67 -4.84
CA ARG A 142 0.24 7.30 -3.59
C ARG A 142 -0.28 8.73 -3.48
N SER A 143 -0.19 9.48 -4.56
CA SER A 143 -0.78 10.82 -4.66
C SER A 143 -2.29 10.78 -4.44
N PHE A 144 -3.01 9.82 -5.03
CA PHE A 144 -4.45 9.63 -4.83
C PHE A 144 -4.80 9.45 -3.35
N TYR A 145 -4.09 8.58 -2.61
CA TYR A 145 -4.33 8.38 -1.19
C TYR A 145 -4.02 9.63 -0.36
N TYR A 146 -2.90 10.30 -0.62
CA TYR A 146 -2.56 11.55 0.07
C TYR A 146 -3.50 12.68 -0.27
N PHE A 147 -4.05 12.76 -1.48
CA PHE A 147 -5.09 13.73 -1.82
C PHE A 147 -6.34 13.54 -0.94
N HIS A 148 -6.79 12.32 -0.75
CA HIS A 148 -7.94 12.05 0.11
C HIS A 148 -7.65 12.34 1.59
N LEU A 149 -6.47 12.00 2.07
CA LEU A 149 -6.03 12.35 3.41
C LEU A 149 -5.96 13.87 3.60
N PHE A 150 -5.32 14.59 2.68
CA PHE A 150 -5.19 16.03 2.70
C PHE A 150 -6.55 16.73 2.67
N ARG A 151 -7.41 16.36 1.72
CA ARG A 151 -8.75 16.95 1.59
C ARG A 151 -9.61 16.78 2.85
N THR A 152 -9.39 15.71 3.60
CA THR A 152 -10.21 15.36 4.77
C THR A 152 -9.63 15.88 6.07
N TYR A 153 -8.33 15.79 6.23
CA TYR A 153 -7.66 16.01 7.52
C TYR A 153 -6.67 17.17 7.51
N GLY A 154 -6.42 17.83 6.37
CA GLY A 154 -5.40 18.85 6.22
C GLY A 154 -3.98 18.26 6.31
N GLY A 155 -3.14 18.80 7.18
CA GLY A 155 -1.81 18.25 7.46
C GLY A 155 -1.91 16.83 8.03
N VAL A 156 -1.11 15.92 7.51
CA VAL A 156 -1.06 14.50 7.90
C VAL A 156 0.39 14.00 7.92
N PRO A 157 0.71 12.90 8.62
CA PRO A 157 2.05 12.33 8.56
C PRO A 157 2.47 11.95 7.12
N LEU A 158 3.66 12.35 6.71
CA LEU A 158 4.24 11.98 5.42
C LEU A 158 5.12 10.75 5.59
N ILE A 159 4.66 9.59 5.10
CA ILE A 159 5.36 8.32 5.16
C ILE A 159 5.81 7.94 3.74
N GLU A 160 7.10 8.06 3.49
CA GLU A 160 7.71 7.82 2.17
C GLU A 160 8.41 6.46 2.07
N THR A 161 8.55 5.74 3.18
CA THR A 161 9.29 4.48 3.24
C THR A 161 8.42 3.34 3.73
N ALA A 162 8.82 2.11 3.40
CA ALA A 162 8.14 0.89 3.82
C ALA A 162 8.81 0.21 5.03
N ARG A 163 9.58 0.93 5.83
CA ARG A 163 10.37 0.36 6.95
C ARG A 163 9.57 -0.50 7.92
N VAL A 164 8.28 -0.17 8.10
CA VAL A 164 7.42 -0.98 8.98
C VAL A 164 7.19 -2.38 8.39
N MET A 165 7.17 -2.50 7.05
CA MET A 165 6.94 -3.78 6.39
C MET A 165 8.19 -4.68 6.37
N ASP A 166 9.38 -4.09 6.27
CA ASP A 166 10.64 -4.83 6.24
C ASP A 166 11.27 -5.06 7.62
N GLY A 167 10.63 -4.56 8.68
CA GLY A 167 11.09 -4.69 10.05
C GLY A 167 12.25 -3.76 10.44
N SER A 168 12.66 -2.86 9.55
CA SER A 168 13.74 -1.90 9.81
C SER A 168 13.29 -0.58 10.45
N PHE A 169 12.05 -0.54 10.96
CA PHE A 169 11.46 0.65 11.56
C PHE A 169 12.07 0.98 12.92
N THR A 170 12.05 2.27 13.23
CA THR A 170 12.38 2.80 14.57
C THR A 170 11.10 3.29 15.26
N PRO A 171 11.10 3.50 16.59
CA PRO A 171 9.94 4.09 17.26
C PRO A 171 9.47 5.43 16.68
N SER A 172 10.38 6.23 16.09
CA SER A 172 10.03 7.49 15.43
C SER A 172 9.30 7.26 14.11
N ASP A 173 9.54 6.16 13.41
CA ASP A 173 8.82 5.81 12.18
C ASP A 173 7.35 5.47 12.45
N LEU A 174 7.04 4.99 13.67
CA LEU A 174 5.68 4.68 14.12
C LEU A 174 4.90 5.90 14.63
N ASN A 175 5.60 6.93 15.11
CA ASN A 175 5.02 8.10 15.76
C ASN A 175 5.41 9.39 15.03
N GLN A 176 5.18 9.44 13.73
CA GLN A 176 5.46 10.62 12.93
C GLN A 176 4.44 11.74 13.23
N PRO A 177 4.90 12.98 13.47
CA PRO A 177 4.00 14.11 13.63
C PRO A 177 3.27 14.39 12.31
N ARG A 178 2.17 15.12 12.40
CA ARG A 178 1.51 15.66 11.23
C ARG A 178 2.41 16.69 10.54
N ALA A 179 2.60 16.55 9.25
CA ALA A 179 3.22 17.57 8.43
C ALA A 179 2.28 18.77 8.26
N LYS A 180 2.81 19.92 7.88
CA LYS A 180 1.98 21.07 7.53
C LYS A 180 1.21 20.81 6.24
N GLU A 181 0.10 21.49 6.06
CA GLU A 181 -0.73 21.37 4.86
C GLU A 181 0.06 21.67 3.57
N GLU A 182 0.92 22.68 3.60
CA GLU A 182 1.79 23.03 2.48
C GLU A 182 2.76 21.89 2.12
N GLU A 183 3.34 21.23 3.12
CA GLU A 183 4.27 20.12 2.92
C GLU A 183 3.55 18.91 2.31
N VAL A 184 2.32 18.63 2.74
CA VAL A 184 1.49 17.56 2.15
C VAL A 184 1.10 17.89 0.72
N TYR A 185 0.74 19.15 0.44
CA TYR A 185 0.42 19.59 -0.90
C TYR A 185 1.62 19.47 -1.85
N ASP A 186 2.79 19.95 -1.42
CA ASP A 186 4.02 19.87 -2.21
C ASP A 186 4.43 18.43 -2.49
N PHE A 187 4.29 17.54 -1.50
CA PHE A 187 4.53 16.11 -1.66
C PHE A 187 3.58 15.48 -2.69
N LEU A 188 2.30 15.82 -2.61
CA LEU A 188 1.27 15.36 -3.52
C LEU A 188 1.56 15.79 -4.96
N VAL A 189 1.92 17.07 -5.18
CA VAL A 189 2.29 17.61 -6.48
C VAL A 189 3.56 16.93 -7.02
N LYS A 190 4.55 16.69 -6.15
CA LYS A 190 5.78 15.96 -6.51
C LYS A 190 5.45 14.54 -7.03
N ASP A 191 4.56 13.83 -6.34
CA ASP A 191 4.18 12.47 -6.76
C ASP A 191 3.38 12.46 -8.08
N ILE A 192 2.48 13.43 -8.29
CA ILE A 192 1.77 13.57 -9.56
C ILE A 192 2.76 13.81 -10.71
N LYS A 193 3.70 14.73 -10.53
CA LYS A 193 4.73 15.00 -11.55
C LYS A 193 5.60 13.79 -11.82
N ALA A 194 6.03 13.07 -10.78
CA ALA A 194 6.78 11.83 -10.96
C ALA A 194 5.98 10.79 -11.75
N SER A 195 4.67 10.67 -11.49
CA SER A 195 3.79 9.79 -12.27
C SER A 195 3.72 10.21 -13.73
N GLU A 196 3.55 11.50 -14.02
CA GLU A 196 3.53 12.05 -15.39
C GLU A 196 4.87 11.78 -16.11
N ASP A 197 6.00 12.02 -15.45
CA ASP A 197 7.33 11.82 -16.01
C ASP A 197 7.57 10.35 -16.38
N TYR A 198 7.14 9.41 -15.54
CA TYR A 198 7.23 7.99 -15.82
C TYR A 198 6.32 7.53 -16.97
N PHE A 199 5.17 8.20 -17.18
CA PHE A 199 4.26 7.92 -18.28
C PHE A 199 4.57 8.71 -19.56
N ALA A 200 5.52 9.64 -19.54
CA ALA A 200 5.89 10.44 -20.72
C ALA A 200 6.58 9.63 -21.83
N ASP A 201 7.00 8.41 -21.53
CA ASP A 201 7.54 7.49 -22.55
C ASP A 201 6.39 6.92 -23.40
N ASP A 202 6.32 7.32 -24.68
CA ASP A 202 5.31 6.89 -25.68
C ASP A 202 5.23 5.36 -25.91
N ALA A 203 6.08 4.58 -25.24
CA ALA A 203 6.11 3.12 -25.31
C ALA A 203 4.87 2.45 -24.67
N PHE A 204 4.02 3.21 -23.94
CA PHE A 204 2.81 2.68 -23.32
C PHE A 204 1.62 2.66 -24.29
N THR A 205 1.62 1.72 -25.20
CA THR A 205 0.39 1.40 -25.94
C THR A 205 -0.48 0.55 -25.02
N ILE A 206 -1.45 1.17 -24.36
CA ILE A 206 -2.47 0.43 -23.61
C ILE A 206 -3.32 -0.29 -24.66
N ASN A 207 -3.13 -1.58 -24.79
CA ASN A 207 -4.00 -2.42 -25.61
C ASN A 207 -5.44 -2.32 -25.09
N SER A 208 -6.40 -2.14 -25.99
CA SER A 208 -7.82 -2.03 -25.64
C SER A 208 -8.37 -3.24 -24.87
N THR A 209 -7.72 -4.40 -25.03
CA THR A 209 -7.99 -5.63 -24.28
C THR A 209 -7.54 -5.56 -22.82
N ASP A 210 -6.52 -4.77 -22.51
CA ASP A 210 -6.00 -4.66 -21.13
C ASP A 210 -6.84 -3.70 -20.28
N LYS A 211 -7.59 -2.79 -20.90
CA LYS A 211 -8.45 -1.83 -20.20
C LYS A 211 -9.55 -2.50 -19.37
N SER A 212 -10.06 -3.65 -19.82
CA SER A 212 -11.14 -4.35 -19.12
C SER A 212 -10.67 -5.03 -17.82
N SER A 213 -9.39 -5.38 -17.70
CA SER A 213 -8.87 -6.09 -16.54
C SER A 213 -8.58 -5.20 -15.34
N TYR A 214 -8.40 -3.90 -15.54
CA TYR A 214 -8.12 -2.94 -14.45
C TYR A 214 -9.38 -2.23 -13.91
N TRP A 215 -10.49 -2.24 -14.65
CA TRP A 215 -11.70 -1.49 -14.35
C TRP A 215 -12.95 -2.36 -14.15
N SER A 216 -12.81 -3.68 -14.20
CA SER A 216 -13.93 -4.62 -14.00
C SER A 216 -14.12 -5.04 -12.53
#